data_1f5ad3adc28fe8297fe578447e4b6089
#
_entry.id   1f5ad3adc28fe8297fe578447e4b6089
#
_cell.length_a   1.000
_cell.length_b   1.000
_cell.length_c   1.000
_cell.angle_alpha   90.00
_cell.angle_beta   90.00
_cell.angle_gamma   90.00
#
_symmetry.space_group_name_H-M   'P 1'
#
loop_
_entity.id
_entity.type
_entity.pdbx_description
1 polymer ?
#
loop_
_entity_poly.entity_id
_entity_poly.type
_entity_poly.pdbx_seq_one_letter_code
_entity_poly.pdbx_strand_id
1 'polypeptide(L)'
;MLVTSSRKPSARTRTLCKLLSRFIAGRCITRGKMGMQELLEFAEGGPLIVVGEYHGNPGELSFYAEAGKLLFSLRFTDWYSKELDSYWFSDTEPRLTGQGEIADAFKSFFNFLKIENDKIDQLPPGSTLIMIGEKDIDFIGDGKSLFKLNLRGFKMY
;
A
#
# COMPACT_ATOMS: atom_id res chain seq x y z
N MET A 1 -7.09 5.68 -7.42
CA MET A 1 -5.74 5.07 -7.32
C MET A 1 -5.81 3.63 -7.77
N LEU A 2 -4.85 3.21 -8.56
CA LEU A 2 -4.79 1.86 -9.12
C LEU A 2 -3.67 1.05 -8.47
N VAL A 3 -3.95 -0.21 -8.13
CA VAL A 3 -2.96 -1.17 -7.66
C VAL A 3 -2.91 -2.34 -8.64
N THR A 4 -1.73 -2.76 -9.02
CA THR A 4 -1.52 -3.93 -9.87
C THR A 4 -0.20 -4.62 -9.49
N SER A 5 0.13 -5.67 -10.21
CA SER A 5 1.36 -6.43 -9.99
C SER A 5 2.36 -6.28 -11.13
N SER A 6 3.56 -6.80 -10.92
CA SER A 6 4.48 -7.16 -12.00
C SER A 6 3.84 -8.26 -12.87
N ARG A 7 4.46 -8.53 -14.02
CA ARG A 7 3.98 -9.59 -14.93
C ARG A 7 4.14 -10.97 -14.30
N LYS A 8 3.21 -11.87 -14.58
CA LYS A 8 3.19 -13.26 -14.10
C LYS A 8 3.29 -13.35 -12.56
N PRO A 9 2.39 -12.69 -11.82
CA PRO A 9 2.44 -12.72 -10.37
C PRO A 9 2.05 -14.08 -9.80
N SER A 10 2.66 -14.43 -8.66
CA SER A 10 2.22 -15.57 -7.85
C SER A 10 0.84 -15.27 -7.21
N ALA A 11 0.19 -16.32 -6.70
CA ALA A 11 -1.08 -16.16 -5.97
C ALA A 11 -0.94 -15.22 -4.77
N ARG A 12 0.17 -15.30 -4.06
CA ARG A 12 0.47 -14.46 -2.89
C ARG A 12 0.58 -12.98 -3.27
N THR A 13 1.24 -12.69 -4.38
CA THR A 13 1.35 -11.32 -4.90
C THR A 13 -0.01 -10.77 -5.30
N ARG A 14 -0.85 -11.57 -5.98
CA ARG A 14 -2.21 -11.16 -6.31
C ARG A 14 -3.05 -10.87 -5.07
N THR A 15 -2.90 -11.68 -4.03
CA THR A 15 -3.59 -11.47 -2.75
C THR A 15 -3.17 -10.13 -2.12
N LEU A 16 -1.89 -9.82 -2.10
CA LEU A 16 -1.42 -8.54 -1.56
C LEU A 16 -1.93 -7.35 -2.38
N CYS A 17 -1.97 -7.46 -3.71
CA CYS A 17 -2.55 -6.41 -4.55
C CYS A 17 -4.01 -6.10 -4.18
N LYS A 18 -4.82 -7.14 -4.04
CA LYS A 18 -6.23 -6.98 -3.64
C LYS A 18 -6.37 -6.39 -2.25
N LEU A 19 -5.56 -6.85 -1.32
CA LEU A 19 -5.58 -6.39 0.06
C LEU A 19 -5.20 -4.91 0.17
N LEU A 20 -4.12 -4.51 -0.49
CA LEU A 20 -3.70 -3.11 -0.54
C LEU A 20 -4.78 -2.22 -1.16
N SER A 21 -5.35 -2.63 -2.29
CA SER A 21 -6.38 -1.85 -2.96
C SER A 21 -7.62 -1.65 -2.08
N ARG A 22 -8.04 -2.67 -1.36
CA ARG A 22 -9.14 -2.56 -0.40
C ARG A 22 -8.81 -1.63 0.75
N PHE A 23 -7.61 -1.75 1.30
CA PHE A 23 -7.19 -0.96 2.45
C PHE A 23 -7.13 0.54 2.13
N ILE A 24 -6.65 0.90 0.94
CA ILE A 24 -6.53 2.30 0.51
C ILE A 24 -7.76 2.83 -0.24
N ALA A 25 -8.85 2.07 -0.30
CA ALA A 25 -10.06 2.40 -1.07
C ALA A 25 -9.78 2.69 -2.55
N GLY A 26 -8.86 1.91 -3.12
CA GLY A 26 -8.46 1.98 -4.52
C GLY A 26 -9.05 0.86 -5.37
N ARG A 27 -8.57 0.75 -6.59
CA ARG A 27 -8.93 -0.32 -7.52
C ARG A 27 -7.76 -1.26 -7.75
N CYS A 28 -8.05 -2.55 -7.91
CA CYS A 28 -7.05 -3.55 -8.28
C CYS A 28 -7.39 -4.12 -9.65
N ILE A 29 -6.40 -4.22 -10.52
CA ILE A 29 -6.56 -4.89 -11.81
C ILE A 29 -5.49 -5.98 -11.97
N THR A 30 -5.85 -7.02 -12.72
CA THR A 30 -4.91 -8.03 -13.16
C THR A 30 -4.09 -7.47 -14.31
N ARG A 31 -2.77 -7.42 -14.14
CA ARG A 31 -1.89 -6.83 -15.16
C ARG A 31 -1.89 -7.61 -16.48
N GLY A 32 -1.86 -8.94 -16.42
CA GLY A 32 -1.72 -9.76 -17.60
C GLY A 32 -0.46 -9.42 -18.39
N LYS A 33 -0.61 -9.12 -19.67
CA LYS A 33 0.50 -8.72 -20.55
C LYS A 33 0.64 -7.21 -20.72
N MET A 34 -0.15 -6.43 -20.00
CA MET A 34 -0.14 -4.96 -20.13
C MET A 34 1.23 -4.37 -19.82
N GLY A 35 1.66 -3.44 -20.69
CA GLY A 35 2.81 -2.60 -20.44
C GLY A 35 2.45 -1.42 -19.55
N MET A 36 3.46 -0.61 -19.21
CA MET A 36 3.27 0.55 -18.32
C MET A 36 2.28 1.57 -18.90
N GLN A 37 2.34 1.83 -20.22
CA GLN A 37 1.45 2.80 -20.84
C GLN A 37 -0.03 2.38 -20.74
N GLU A 38 -0.32 1.11 -20.96
CA GLU A 38 -1.68 0.58 -20.81
C GLU A 38 -2.16 0.67 -19.36
N LEU A 39 -1.27 0.41 -18.39
CA LEU A 39 -1.59 0.57 -16.97
C LEU A 39 -1.93 2.02 -16.62
N LEU A 40 -1.19 2.97 -17.18
CA LEU A 40 -1.45 4.40 -16.96
C LEU A 40 -2.79 4.84 -17.55
N GLU A 41 -3.19 4.26 -18.68
CA GLU A 41 -4.52 4.49 -19.27
C GLU A 41 -5.62 3.96 -18.33
N PHE A 42 -5.44 2.76 -17.76
CA PHE A 42 -6.36 2.23 -16.75
C PHE A 42 -6.41 3.07 -15.47
N ALA A 43 -5.30 3.70 -15.10
CA ALA A 43 -5.24 4.59 -13.96
C ALA A 43 -5.94 5.95 -14.21
N GLU A 44 -6.33 6.22 -15.45
CA GLU A 44 -7.06 7.43 -15.84
C GLU A 44 -6.36 8.72 -15.39
N GLY A 45 -5.03 8.76 -15.51
CA GLY A 45 -4.21 9.89 -15.07
C GLY A 45 -3.94 9.92 -13.57
N GLY A 46 -4.45 8.98 -12.80
CA GLY A 46 -4.21 8.90 -11.36
C GLY A 46 -2.92 8.16 -10.99
N PRO A 47 -2.58 8.14 -9.72
CA PRO A 47 -1.40 7.43 -9.24
C PRO A 47 -1.54 5.92 -9.33
N LEU A 48 -0.39 5.25 -9.45
CA LEU A 48 -0.31 3.80 -9.65
C LEU A 48 0.68 3.19 -8.65
N ILE A 49 0.27 2.07 -8.04
CA ILE A 49 1.15 1.24 -7.19
C ILE A 49 1.33 -0.12 -7.88
N VAL A 50 2.58 -0.53 -8.06
CA VAL A 50 2.91 -1.83 -8.64
C VAL A 50 3.57 -2.70 -7.58
N VAL A 51 2.98 -3.88 -7.33
CA VAL A 51 3.55 -4.88 -6.43
C VAL A 51 4.46 -5.80 -7.24
N GLY A 52 5.75 -5.72 -6.97
CA GLY A 52 6.77 -6.58 -7.59
C GLY A 52 7.11 -7.77 -6.73
N GLU A 53 7.75 -8.75 -7.34
CA GLU A 53 8.17 -9.99 -6.68
C GLU A 53 9.67 -10.03 -6.42
N TYR A 54 10.02 -10.74 -5.37
CA TYR A 54 11.39 -11.10 -5.03
C TYR A 54 11.39 -12.58 -4.64
N HIS A 55 12.10 -13.41 -5.41
CA HIS A 55 12.11 -14.87 -5.26
C HIS A 55 10.71 -15.51 -5.24
N GLY A 56 9.82 -15.03 -6.13
CA GLY A 56 8.46 -15.59 -6.28
C GLY A 56 7.46 -15.13 -5.22
N ASN A 57 7.86 -14.27 -4.29
CA ASN A 57 7.00 -13.68 -3.26
C ASN A 57 6.86 -12.17 -3.48
N PRO A 58 5.77 -11.54 -3.01
CA PRO A 58 5.71 -10.09 -3.04
C PRO A 58 6.88 -9.52 -2.24
N GLY A 59 7.58 -8.56 -2.79
CA GLY A 59 8.81 -8.05 -2.18
C GLY A 59 9.16 -6.62 -2.53
N GLU A 60 8.40 -5.99 -3.43
CA GLU A 60 8.63 -4.60 -3.81
C GLU A 60 7.32 -3.86 -4.03
N LEU A 61 7.25 -2.62 -3.59
CA LEU A 61 6.21 -1.67 -3.99
C LEU A 61 6.86 -0.53 -4.75
N SER A 62 6.36 -0.25 -5.93
CA SER A 62 6.78 0.90 -6.74
C SER A 62 5.63 1.88 -6.87
N PHE A 63 5.90 3.14 -6.59
CA PHE A 63 4.91 4.21 -6.54
C PHE A 63 5.12 5.19 -7.68
N TYR A 64 4.14 5.26 -8.57
CA TYR A 64 4.18 6.09 -9.77
C TYR A 64 3.19 7.24 -9.66
N ALA A 65 3.68 8.45 -9.92
CA ALA A 65 2.83 9.63 -10.07
C ALA A 65 2.03 9.55 -11.38
N GLU A 66 1.12 10.49 -11.54
CA GLU A 66 0.47 10.75 -12.80
C GLU A 66 1.52 10.86 -13.92
N ALA A 67 1.16 10.46 -15.13
CA ALA A 67 2.07 10.41 -16.29
C ALA A 67 3.20 9.37 -16.19
N GLY A 68 3.20 8.52 -15.15
CA GLY A 68 4.10 7.37 -15.09
C GLY A 68 5.49 7.62 -14.53
N LYS A 69 5.69 8.75 -13.85
CA LYS A 69 6.98 9.01 -13.19
C LYS A 69 7.10 8.13 -11.94
N LEU A 70 8.13 7.31 -11.87
CA LEU A 70 8.48 6.56 -10.67
C LEU A 70 8.99 7.53 -9.59
N LEU A 71 8.31 7.56 -8.44
CA LEU A 71 8.64 8.46 -7.33
C LEU A 71 9.54 7.82 -6.30
N PHE A 72 9.16 6.65 -5.85
CA PHE A 72 9.94 5.89 -4.88
C PHE A 72 9.55 4.42 -4.92
N SER A 73 10.39 3.60 -4.32
CA SER A 73 10.12 2.17 -4.15
C SER A 73 10.53 1.69 -2.77
N LEU A 74 9.87 0.62 -2.32
CA LEU A 74 10.14 -0.08 -1.08
C LEU A 74 10.46 -1.53 -1.37
N ARG A 75 11.45 -2.09 -0.67
CA ARG A 75 11.64 -3.54 -0.57
C ARG A 75 11.19 -3.99 0.81
N PHE A 76 10.52 -5.14 0.86
CA PHE A 76 9.90 -5.61 2.09
C PHE A 76 9.75 -7.12 2.11
N THR A 77 9.44 -7.64 3.31
CA THR A 77 8.81 -8.94 3.51
C THR A 77 7.44 -8.72 4.14
N ASP A 78 6.46 -9.52 3.74
CA ASP A 78 5.08 -9.37 4.20
C ASP A 78 4.77 -10.27 5.41
N TRP A 79 3.87 -9.79 6.25
CA TRP A 79 3.36 -10.52 7.40
C TRP A 79 1.86 -10.27 7.55
N TYR A 80 1.11 -11.31 7.87
CA TYR A 80 -0.35 -11.24 8.00
C TYR A 80 -0.80 -11.72 9.37
N SER A 81 -1.72 -10.96 9.98
CA SER A 81 -2.35 -11.30 11.25
C SER A 81 -3.54 -12.25 11.03
N LYS A 82 -3.87 -13.04 12.05
CA LYS A 82 -5.10 -13.83 12.07
C LYS A 82 -6.36 -12.95 12.07
N GLU A 83 -6.26 -11.73 12.57
CA GLU A 83 -7.37 -10.76 12.59
C GLU A 83 -7.82 -10.38 11.18
N LEU A 84 -6.95 -10.50 10.18
CA LEU A 84 -7.25 -10.18 8.80
C LEU A 84 -8.35 -11.06 8.21
N ASP A 85 -8.41 -12.33 8.59
CA ASP A 85 -9.36 -13.30 8.01
C ASP A 85 -10.82 -12.95 8.32
N SER A 86 -11.08 -12.29 9.44
CA SER A 86 -12.42 -11.90 9.88
C SER A 86 -12.66 -10.39 9.77
N TYR A 87 -11.71 -9.63 9.25
CA TYR A 87 -11.83 -8.18 9.15
C TYR A 87 -12.74 -7.76 8.00
N TRP A 88 -13.66 -6.84 8.27
CA TRP A 88 -14.55 -6.27 7.28
C TRP A 88 -14.02 -4.91 6.83
N PHE A 89 -13.58 -4.80 5.56
CA PHE A 89 -13.11 -3.55 4.98
C PHE A 89 -14.28 -2.64 4.63
N SER A 90 -14.20 -1.38 5.07
CA SER A 90 -15.08 -0.33 4.60
C SER A 90 -14.47 0.37 3.39
N ASP A 91 -15.26 1.10 2.60
CA ASP A 91 -14.78 1.90 1.47
C ASP A 91 -14.19 3.24 1.91
N THR A 92 -13.76 3.34 3.16
CA THR A 92 -13.23 4.57 3.74
C THR A 92 -11.71 4.61 3.59
N GLU A 93 -11.18 5.77 3.19
CA GLU A 93 -9.73 5.98 3.13
C GLU A 93 -9.11 5.87 4.52
N PRO A 94 -7.91 5.26 4.64
CA PRO A 94 -7.22 5.17 5.91
C PRO A 94 -6.65 6.52 6.33
N ARG A 95 -6.36 6.64 7.62
CA ARG A 95 -5.53 7.71 8.13
C ARG A 95 -4.06 7.32 8.05
N LEU A 96 -3.19 8.32 8.08
CA LEU A 96 -1.75 8.12 7.89
C LEU A 96 -0.99 8.76 9.03
N THR A 97 -0.06 8.02 9.63
CA THR A 97 0.81 8.52 10.70
C THR A 97 2.24 8.01 10.51
N GLY A 98 3.20 8.70 11.09
CA GLY A 98 4.60 8.33 11.07
C GLY A 98 5.51 9.54 10.86
N GLN A 99 6.80 9.31 11.07
CA GLN A 99 7.84 10.31 10.90
C GLN A 99 9.02 9.69 10.15
N GLY A 100 9.79 10.55 9.48
CA GLY A 100 10.97 10.15 8.72
C GLY A 100 10.73 10.15 7.22
N GLU A 101 11.76 9.81 6.47
CA GLU A 101 11.79 9.91 5.02
C GLU A 101 10.70 9.08 4.32
N ILE A 102 10.51 7.87 4.79
CA ILE A 102 9.48 6.97 4.22
C ILE A 102 8.08 7.50 4.51
N ALA A 103 7.83 7.94 5.74
CA ALA A 103 6.56 8.55 6.10
C ALA A 103 6.28 9.80 5.28
N ASP A 104 7.28 10.64 5.05
CA ASP A 104 7.14 11.84 4.22
C ASP A 104 6.81 11.49 2.76
N ALA A 105 7.43 10.45 2.21
CA ALA A 105 7.13 9.96 0.86
C ALA A 105 5.67 9.49 0.76
N PHE A 106 5.18 8.75 1.75
CA PHE A 106 3.79 8.30 1.83
C PHE A 106 2.82 9.49 1.94
N LYS A 107 3.13 10.45 2.80
CA LYS A 107 2.30 11.65 2.99
C LYS A 107 2.21 12.51 1.73
N SER A 108 3.24 12.52 0.93
CA SER A 108 3.25 13.22 -0.36
C SER A 108 2.50 12.46 -1.44
N PHE A 109 2.55 11.14 -1.43
CA PHE A 109 1.90 10.30 -2.42
C PHE A 109 0.39 10.16 -2.18
N PHE A 110 0.00 9.92 -0.92
CA PHE A 110 -1.40 9.76 -0.54
C PHE A 110 -1.99 11.06 -0.02
N ASN A 111 -3.16 11.41 -0.53
CA ASN A 111 -3.91 12.56 -0.03
C ASN A 111 -4.84 12.16 1.14
N PHE A 112 -4.36 11.30 2.01
CA PHE A 112 -5.10 10.84 3.18
C PHE A 112 -4.98 11.82 4.35
N LEU A 113 -5.97 11.77 5.25
CA LEU A 113 -5.90 12.53 6.48
C LEU A 113 -4.73 12.01 7.35
N LYS A 114 -3.91 12.95 7.82
CA LYS A 114 -2.78 12.67 8.68
C LYS A 114 -3.22 12.80 10.13
N ILE A 115 -2.71 11.91 10.99
CA ILE A 115 -2.99 11.93 12.42
C ILE A 115 -1.69 11.86 13.20
N GLU A 116 -1.61 12.58 14.30
CA GLU A 116 -0.48 12.51 15.21
C GLU A 116 -0.59 11.29 16.12
N ASN A 117 0.56 10.71 16.51
CA ASN A 117 0.60 9.49 17.31
C ASN A 117 -0.17 9.55 18.62
N ASP A 118 -0.21 10.72 19.26
CA ASP A 118 -0.93 10.93 20.53
C ASP A 118 -2.45 10.94 20.37
N LYS A 119 -2.96 11.02 19.13
CA LYS A 119 -4.39 11.04 18.82
C LYS A 119 -4.93 9.74 18.26
N ILE A 120 -4.11 8.70 18.14
CA ILE A 120 -4.50 7.42 17.55
C ILE A 120 -5.67 6.78 18.33
N ASP A 121 -5.64 6.87 19.65
CA ASP A 121 -6.68 6.30 20.52
C ASP A 121 -8.02 7.03 20.40
N GLN A 122 -8.07 8.18 19.76
CA GLN A 122 -9.28 8.98 19.56
C GLN A 122 -9.99 8.70 18.22
N LEU A 123 -9.48 7.74 17.43
CA LEU A 123 -10.08 7.40 16.15
C LEU A 123 -11.46 6.76 16.35
N PRO A 124 -12.45 7.11 15.50
CA PRO A 124 -13.76 6.49 15.56
C PRO A 124 -13.69 4.98 15.32
N PRO A 125 -14.64 4.19 15.85
CA PRO A 125 -14.75 2.77 15.51
C PRO A 125 -14.85 2.58 13.98
N GLY A 126 -14.23 1.52 13.46
CA GLY A 126 -14.17 1.23 12.03
C GLY A 126 -13.09 1.99 11.27
N SER A 127 -12.32 2.83 11.93
CA SER A 127 -11.21 3.55 11.30
C SER A 127 -10.06 2.62 10.94
N THR A 128 -9.41 2.93 9.82
CA THR A 128 -8.18 2.26 9.39
C THR A 128 -7.02 3.25 9.45
N LEU A 129 -5.83 2.71 9.71
CA LEU A 129 -4.62 3.50 9.91
C LEU A 129 -3.43 2.83 9.24
N ILE A 130 -2.64 3.61 8.52
CA ILE A 130 -1.31 3.20 8.05
C ILE A 130 -0.29 3.87 8.96
N MET A 131 0.40 3.08 9.76
CA MET A 131 1.44 3.55 10.67
C MET A 131 2.81 3.23 10.08
N ILE A 132 3.56 4.26 9.75
CA ILE A 132 4.85 4.13 9.07
C ILE A 132 5.97 4.35 10.09
N GLY A 133 6.70 3.28 10.36
CA GLY A 133 7.90 3.28 11.18
C GLY A 133 9.17 3.24 10.35
N GLU A 134 10.30 3.17 11.02
CA GLU A 134 11.61 3.02 10.35
C GLU A 134 11.84 1.61 9.82
N LYS A 135 11.25 0.61 10.48
CA LYS A 135 11.48 -0.81 10.18
C LYS A 135 10.29 -1.51 9.55
N ASP A 136 9.10 -0.98 9.72
CA ASP A 136 7.90 -1.59 9.18
C ASP A 136 6.81 -0.55 8.86
N ILE A 137 5.86 -0.99 8.05
CA ILE A 137 4.62 -0.26 7.81
C ILE A 137 3.51 -1.17 8.30
N ASP A 138 2.74 -0.69 9.27
CA ASP A 138 1.65 -1.42 9.90
C ASP A 138 0.30 -0.93 9.39
N PHE A 139 -0.50 -1.88 8.89
CA PHE A 139 -1.84 -1.61 8.39
C PHE A 139 -2.83 -2.06 9.46
N ILE A 140 -3.46 -1.09 10.10
CA ILE A 140 -4.25 -1.27 11.33
C ILE A 140 -5.72 -1.02 11.06
N GLY A 141 -6.58 -1.91 11.54
CA GLY A 141 -8.03 -1.75 11.52
C GLY A 141 -8.62 -2.06 12.89
N ASP A 142 -9.50 -1.20 13.38
CA ASP A 142 -10.10 -1.31 14.72
C ASP A 142 -9.07 -1.50 15.83
N GLY A 143 -7.94 -0.80 15.74
CA GLY A 143 -6.88 -0.88 16.74
C GLY A 143 -6.02 -2.13 16.68
N LYS A 144 -6.23 -3.00 15.70
CA LYS A 144 -5.49 -4.25 15.55
C LYS A 144 -4.66 -4.25 14.28
N SER A 145 -3.43 -4.75 14.37
CA SER A 145 -2.58 -4.96 13.19
C SER A 145 -3.18 -6.04 12.30
N LEU A 146 -3.49 -5.69 11.05
CA LEU A 146 -4.04 -6.62 10.06
C LEU A 146 -2.94 -7.28 9.26
N PHE A 147 -2.01 -6.48 8.76
CA PHE A 147 -0.82 -6.95 8.07
C PHE A 147 0.28 -5.90 8.15
N LYS A 148 1.51 -6.34 7.91
CA LYS A 148 2.70 -5.48 7.94
C LYS A 148 3.57 -5.72 6.74
N LEU A 149 4.28 -4.68 6.34
CA LEU A 149 5.41 -4.77 5.43
C LEU A 149 6.67 -4.47 6.23
N ASN A 150 7.49 -5.50 6.45
CA ASN A 150 8.77 -5.37 7.13
C ASN A 150 9.79 -4.84 6.13
N LEU A 151 10.27 -3.62 6.34
CA LEU A 151 11.08 -2.90 5.36
C LEU A 151 12.48 -3.49 5.24
N ARG A 152 12.95 -3.64 4.01
CA ARG A 152 14.29 -4.11 3.64
C ARG A 152 15.07 -3.08 2.84
N GLY A 153 14.41 -2.08 2.30
CA GLY A 153 15.05 -1.02 1.55
C GLY A 153 14.04 0.04 1.11
N PHE A 154 14.57 1.21 0.84
CA PHE A 154 13.80 2.36 0.36
C PHE A 154 14.66 3.15 -0.62
N LYS A 155 14.05 3.61 -1.72
CA LYS A 155 14.75 4.41 -2.72
C LYS A 155 13.83 5.50 -3.26
N MET A 156 14.32 6.73 -3.22
CA MET A 156 13.73 7.87 -3.94
C MET A 156 14.31 7.98 -5.35
N TYR A 157 13.51 8.42 -6.29
CA TYR A 157 13.92 8.61 -7.70
C TYR A 157 13.84 10.07 -8.12
#